data_d52f86d96aa1bd4776d5bbe97930adc6
#
_entry.id   d52f86d96aa1bd4776d5bbe97930adc6
#
_cell.length_a   1.000
_cell.length_b   1.000
_cell.length_c   1.000
_cell.angle_alpha   90.00
_cell.angle_beta   90.00
_cell.angle_gamma   90.00
#
_symmetry.space_group_name_H-M   'P 1'
#
loop_
_entity.id
_entity.type
_entity.pdbx_description
1 polymer ?
#
loop_
_entity_poly.entity_id
_entity_poly.type
_entity_poly.pdbx_seq_one_letter_code
_entity_poly.pdbx_strand_id
1 'polypeptide(L)'
;MNKPSNLDNINEDVTNSDIPDFDTAGFFCSQPFTNLEVNTRGEVRTCCAYWMNQTLGNITFDETENVLNSDTAQDIRKSILDGSFSYCNKKTCPRIQSIPKGGDGILQRIEDIEDQHLLDIIKNKETKIDSIKYVNFLWDLSCNLRCPSCRVSTILNTKGEAYEN
;
A
#
# COMPACT_ATOMS: atom_id res chain seq x y z
N MET A 1 45.53 -14.64 -2.18
CA MET A 1 44.38 -15.49 -1.87
C MET A 1 43.17 -14.89 -2.58
N ASN A 2 42.75 -15.54 -3.66
CA ASN A 2 41.74 -15.04 -4.57
C ASN A 2 40.33 -15.17 -3.97
N LYS A 3 39.57 -14.06 -3.96
CA LYS A 3 38.11 -14.07 -3.75
C LYS A 3 37.46 -14.68 -4.98
N PRO A 4 36.51 -15.60 -4.86
CA PRO A 4 35.68 -15.98 -5.99
C PRO A 4 34.66 -14.88 -6.28
N SER A 5 34.77 -14.28 -7.43
CA SER A 5 33.76 -13.44 -8.10
C SER A 5 32.69 -14.36 -8.71
N ASN A 6 31.57 -14.54 -8.03
CA ASN A 6 30.38 -15.16 -8.61
C ASN A 6 29.14 -14.39 -8.16
N LEU A 7 29.00 -13.17 -8.69
CA LEU A 7 27.76 -12.37 -8.60
C LEU A 7 27.24 -11.97 -9.99
N ASP A 8 27.69 -12.63 -11.05
CA ASP A 8 27.40 -12.23 -12.43
C ASP A 8 26.33 -13.12 -13.10
N ASN A 9 25.39 -13.71 -12.36
CA ASN A 9 24.29 -14.45 -12.98
C ASN A 9 23.00 -14.40 -12.15
N ILE A 10 22.51 -13.19 -11.85
CA ILE A 10 21.11 -12.98 -11.45
C ILE A 10 20.54 -11.81 -12.30
N ASN A 11 20.55 -11.98 -13.60
CA ASN A 11 19.76 -11.21 -14.54
C ASN A 11 19.12 -12.20 -15.51
N GLU A 12 18.31 -13.10 -15.02
CA GLU A 12 17.18 -13.56 -15.83
C GLU A 12 16.13 -12.46 -15.73
N ASP A 13 16.03 -11.68 -16.80
CA ASP A 13 14.93 -10.78 -17.08
C ASP A 13 13.61 -11.55 -16.92
N VAL A 14 13.02 -11.53 -15.75
CA VAL A 14 11.58 -11.76 -15.61
C VAL A 14 10.95 -10.58 -16.30
N THR A 15 10.72 -10.73 -17.61
CA THR A 15 10.04 -9.74 -18.40
C THR A 15 8.67 -9.55 -17.76
N ASN A 16 8.28 -8.32 -17.53
CA ASN A 16 7.03 -7.90 -16.88
C ASN A 16 5.77 -8.39 -17.66
N SER A 17 5.97 -9.19 -18.73
CA SER A 17 4.96 -9.82 -19.57
C SER A 17 4.36 -11.11 -19.00
N ASP A 18 5.03 -11.79 -18.06
CA ASP A 18 4.64 -13.13 -17.62
C ASP A 18 3.73 -13.13 -16.37
N ILE A 19 3.51 -11.96 -15.77
CA ILE A 19 2.59 -11.84 -14.64
C ILE A 19 1.18 -11.65 -15.19
N PRO A 20 0.24 -12.56 -14.88
CA PRO A 20 -1.12 -12.47 -15.40
C PRO A 20 -1.82 -11.19 -14.92
N ASP A 21 -2.60 -10.58 -15.80
CA ASP A 21 -3.52 -9.51 -15.41
C ASP A 21 -4.77 -10.15 -14.77
N PHE A 22 -4.88 -10.03 -13.46
CA PHE A 22 -5.97 -10.62 -12.71
C PHE A 22 -7.26 -9.82 -12.91
N ASP A 23 -8.36 -10.52 -13.18
CA ASP A 23 -9.69 -9.94 -13.16
C ASP A 23 -10.06 -9.51 -11.72
N THR A 24 -10.23 -8.23 -11.53
CA THR A 24 -10.60 -7.61 -10.25
C THR A 24 -12.12 -7.44 -10.07
N ALA A 25 -12.92 -7.81 -11.08
CA ALA A 25 -14.37 -7.72 -10.99
C ALA A 25 -14.93 -8.58 -9.84
N GLY A 26 -15.85 -8.03 -9.08
CA GLY A 26 -16.44 -8.70 -7.92
C GLY A 26 -15.54 -8.75 -6.68
N PHE A 27 -14.36 -8.14 -6.73
CA PHE A 27 -13.48 -7.98 -5.56
C PHE A 27 -13.54 -6.56 -5.01
N PHE A 28 -13.34 -6.43 -3.71
CA PHE A 28 -13.22 -5.16 -3.00
C PHE A 28 -11.97 -5.17 -2.12
N CYS A 29 -11.20 -4.09 -2.17
CA CYS A 29 -10.06 -3.88 -1.30
C CYS A 29 -10.40 -2.86 -0.23
N SER A 30 -10.44 -3.28 1.04
CA SER A 30 -10.76 -2.40 2.16
C SER A 30 -9.64 -1.43 2.53
N GLN A 31 -8.40 -1.65 2.05
CA GLN A 31 -7.23 -0.86 2.39
C GLN A 31 -7.44 0.66 2.26
N PRO A 32 -7.96 1.23 1.14
CA PRO A 32 -8.15 2.67 1.01
C PRO A 32 -9.26 3.27 1.90
N PHE A 33 -10.05 2.42 2.53
CA PHE A 33 -11.17 2.82 3.39
C PHE A 33 -10.85 2.66 4.88
N THR A 34 -9.80 1.93 5.22
CA THR A 34 -9.51 1.56 6.61
C THR A 34 -8.11 1.95 7.07
N ASN A 35 -7.17 2.20 6.15
CA ASN A 35 -5.75 2.35 6.48
C ASN A 35 -5.15 3.64 5.93
N LEU A 36 -4.25 4.23 6.73
CA LEU A 36 -3.30 5.25 6.30
C LEU A 36 -1.87 4.84 6.66
N GLU A 37 -0.94 5.22 5.81
CA GLU A 37 0.50 5.14 6.05
C GLU A 37 1.07 6.56 5.99
N VAL A 38 1.79 6.97 7.03
CA VAL A 38 2.44 8.28 7.13
C VAL A 38 3.94 8.05 7.15
N ASN A 39 4.66 8.58 6.18
CA ASN A 39 6.11 8.43 6.12
C ASN A 39 6.85 9.50 6.96
N THR A 40 8.18 9.39 7.02
CA THR A 40 9.06 10.30 7.80
C THR A 40 9.00 11.77 7.35
N ARG A 41 8.43 12.06 6.18
CA ARG A 41 8.24 13.41 5.64
C ARG A 41 6.81 13.93 5.81
N GLY A 42 5.96 13.18 6.50
CA GLY A 42 4.56 13.53 6.68
C GLY A 42 3.66 13.22 5.46
N GLU A 43 4.19 12.64 4.39
CA GLU A 43 3.38 12.23 3.23
C GLU A 43 2.46 11.07 3.62
N VAL A 44 1.19 11.18 3.23
CA VAL A 44 0.15 10.21 3.55
C VAL A 44 -0.22 9.39 2.32
N ARG A 45 -0.36 8.09 2.53
CA ARG A 45 -0.81 7.10 1.53
C ARG A 45 -1.83 6.16 2.14
N THR A 46 -2.61 5.50 1.34
CA THR A 46 -3.51 4.42 1.79
C THR A 46 -2.87 3.05 1.68
N CYS A 47 -1.78 2.95 0.94
CA CYS A 47 -1.14 1.69 0.62
C CYS A 47 0.34 1.89 0.35
N CYS A 48 1.12 0.81 0.39
CA CYS A 48 2.55 0.83 0.12
C CYS A 48 2.89 1.46 -1.24
N ALA A 49 3.86 2.36 -1.25
CA ALA A 49 4.29 3.11 -2.43
C ALA A 49 4.79 2.24 -3.59
N TYR A 50 5.17 0.99 -3.32
CA TYR A 50 5.71 0.09 -4.34
C TYR A 50 4.64 -0.35 -5.37
N TRP A 51 3.37 -0.48 -4.94
CA TRP A 51 2.27 -0.84 -5.83
C TRP A 51 1.16 0.20 -5.94
N MET A 52 1.25 1.29 -5.18
CA MET A 52 0.42 2.48 -5.31
C MET A 52 1.21 3.70 -4.88
N ASN A 53 1.72 4.48 -5.84
CA ASN A 53 2.64 5.59 -5.55
C ASN A 53 1.96 6.94 -5.31
N GLN A 54 0.63 7.03 -5.39
CA GLN A 54 -0.11 8.25 -5.13
C GLN A 54 -0.04 8.64 -3.66
N THR A 55 0.17 9.94 -3.41
CA THR A 55 0.03 10.57 -2.09
C THR A 55 -1.34 11.23 -1.98
N LEU A 56 -1.92 11.18 -0.78
CA LEU A 56 -3.19 11.84 -0.48
C LEU A 56 -2.99 13.30 -0.08
N GLY A 57 -1.82 13.62 0.43
CA GLY A 57 -1.43 14.92 0.97
C GLY A 57 -0.30 14.76 1.98
N ASN A 58 -0.05 15.79 2.78
CA ASN A 58 1.03 15.81 3.77
C ASN A 58 0.54 16.43 5.08
N ILE A 59 0.55 15.65 6.17
CA ILE A 59 0.04 16.09 7.48
C ILE A 59 0.85 17.21 8.16
N THR A 60 2.03 17.56 7.63
CA THR A 60 2.81 18.70 8.13
C THR A 60 2.32 20.04 7.57
N PHE A 61 1.53 20.03 6.49
CA PHE A 61 1.07 21.23 5.79
C PHE A 61 -0.43 21.28 5.60
N ASP A 62 -1.08 20.11 5.52
CA ASP A 62 -2.49 19.98 5.20
C ASP A 62 -3.29 19.64 6.46
N GLU A 63 -4.52 20.12 6.54
CA GLU A 63 -5.48 19.67 7.54
C GLU A 63 -5.80 18.19 7.33
N THR A 64 -5.79 17.41 8.42
CA THR A 64 -5.96 15.95 8.37
C THR A 64 -7.24 15.52 7.62
N GLU A 65 -8.33 16.26 7.82
CA GLU A 65 -9.61 16.00 7.17
C GLU A 65 -9.52 16.17 5.64
N ASN A 66 -8.78 17.17 5.16
CA ASN A 66 -8.53 17.42 3.75
C ASN A 66 -7.67 16.31 3.13
N VAL A 67 -6.68 15.80 3.88
CA VAL A 67 -5.85 14.67 3.44
C VAL A 67 -6.68 13.41 3.29
N LEU A 68 -7.52 13.11 4.30
CA LEU A 68 -8.36 11.91 4.34
C LEU A 68 -9.32 11.83 3.15
N ASN A 69 -9.87 12.96 2.73
CA ASN A 69 -10.85 13.07 1.67
C ASN A 69 -10.39 13.92 0.48
N SER A 70 -9.07 13.98 0.25
CA SER A 70 -8.52 14.64 -0.93
C SER A 70 -9.08 14.03 -2.22
N ASP A 71 -9.04 14.77 -3.32
CA ASP A 71 -9.50 14.29 -4.63
C ASP A 71 -8.81 12.96 -4.99
N THR A 72 -7.50 12.87 -4.75
CA THR A 72 -6.74 11.63 -4.96
C THR A 72 -7.28 10.48 -4.10
N ALA A 73 -7.61 10.71 -2.83
CA ALA A 73 -8.16 9.68 -1.95
C ALA A 73 -9.51 9.18 -2.45
N GLN A 74 -10.37 10.10 -2.88
CA GLN A 74 -11.69 9.76 -3.43
C GLN A 74 -11.58 9.02 -4.77
N ASP A 75 -10.68 9.43 -5.66
CA ASP A 75 -10.46 8.76 -6.95
C ASP A 75 -9.93 7.34 -6.76
N ILE A 76 -9.01 7.13 -5.82
CA ILE A 76 -8.53 5.78 -5.46
C ILE A 76 -9.71 4.92 -5.00
N ARG A 77 -10.51 5.39 -4.05
CA ARG A 77 -11.69 4.65 -3.54
C ARG A 77 -12.71 4.38 -4.62
N LYS A 78 -12.97 5.35 -5.50
CA LYS A 78 -13.83 5.17 -6.65
C LYS A 78 -13.35 4.04 -7.55
N SER A 79 -12.03 3.95 -7.81
CA SER A 79 -11.47 2.88 -8.64
C SER A 79 -11.63 1.48 -8.01
N ILE A 80 -11.69 1.40 -6.68
CA ILE A 80 -12.00 0.14 -6.00
C ILE A 80 -13.48 -0.20 -6.12
N LEU A 81 -14.36 0.82 -5.94
CA LEU A 81 -15.81 0.65 -5.99
C LEU A 81 -16.34 0.31 -7.40
N ASP A 82 -15.65 0.75 -8.44
CA ASP A 82 -16.02 0.42 -9.83
C ASP A 82 -15.30 -0.85 -10.36
N GLY A 83 -14.44 -1.48 -9.53
CA GLY A 83 -13.72 -2.70 -9.85
C GLY A 83 -12.54 -2.52 -10.80
N SER A 84 -12.24 -1.29 -11.25
CA SER A 84 -11.14 -1.02 -12.19
C SER A 84 -9.75 -1.17 -11.55
N PHE A 85 -9.62 -0.84 -10.26
CA PHE A 85 -8.34 -0.80 -9.56
C PHE A 85 -7.26 0.00 -10.31
N SER A 86 -7.67 1.08 -10.98
CA SER A 86 -6.85 1.85 -11.93
C SER A 86 -5.62 2.51 -11.30
N TYR A 87 -5.64 2.73 -9.99
CA TYR A 87 -4.49 3.27 -9.24
C TYR A 87 -3.54 2.19 -8.69
N CYS A 88 -3.91 0.91 -8.80
CA CYS A 88 -3.12 -0.20 -8.30
C CYS A 88 -2.20 -0.76 -9.37
N ASN A 89 -0.95 -1.05 -9.01
CA ASN A 89 -0.10 -1.87 -9.87
C ASN A 89 -0.54 -3.33 -9.73
N LYS A 90 -1.38 -3.79 -10.66
CA LYS A 90 -1.96 -5.14 -10.63
C LYS A 90 -0.91 -6.25 -10.68
N LYS A 91 0.26 -5.98 -11.27
CA LYS A 91 1.34 -6.95 -11.40
C LYS A 91 2.17 -7.12 -10.13
N THR A 92 2.30 -6.08 -9.30
CA THR A 92 3.15 -6.11 -8.12
C THR A 92 2.38 -6.15 -6.81
N CYS A 93 1.07 -5.84 -6.81
CA CYS A 93 0.27 -5.84 -5.61
C CYS A 93 0.02 -7.28 -5.10
N PRO A 94 0.55 -7.66 -3.92
CA PRO A 94 0.41 -9.02 -3.41
C PRO A 94 -1.05 -9.40 -3.10
N ARG A 95 -1.90 -8.40 -2.82
CA ARG A 95 -3.33 -8.63 -2.59
C ARG A 95 -4.04 -9.03 -3.88
N ILE A 96 -3.78 -8.33 -4.99
CA ILE A 96 -4.34 -8.69 -6.29
C ILE A 96 -3.82 -10.07 -6.73
N GLN A 97 -2.55 -10.37 -6.45
CA GLN A 97 -1.99 -11.70 -6.70
C GLN A 97 -2.62 -12.81 -5.83
N SER A 98 -3.34 -12.46 -4.76
CA SER A 98 -4.07 -13.44 -3.95
C SER A 98 -5.44 -13.82 -4.51
N ILE A 99 -5.94 -13.15 -5.55
CA ILE A 99 -7.24 -13.41 -6.19
C ILE A 99 -7.48 -14.89 -6.52
N PRO A 100 -6.52 -15.65 -7.10
CA PRO A 100 -6.72 -17.08 -7.37
C PRO A 100 -6.98 -17.94 -6.12
N LYS A 101 -6.66 -17.40 -4.93
CA LYS A 101 -6.89 -18.05 -3.63
C LYS A 101 -8.13 -17.51 -2.91
N GLY A 102 -8.91 -16.62 -3.55
CA GLY A 102 -10.09 -15.98 -2.97
C GLY A 102 -9.80 -14.64 -2.28
N GLY A 103 -8.56 -14.15 -2.33
CA GLY A 103 -8.13 -12.92 -1.65
C GLY A 103 -7.32 -13.19 -0.38
N ASP A 104 -7.06 -12.15 0.42
CA ASP A 104 -6.22 -12.19 1.63
C ASP A 104 -6.90 -11.58 2.88
N GLY A 105 -8.22 -11.39 2.84
CA GLY A 105 -9.02 -10.79 3.91
C GLY A 105 -9.08 -9.25 3.87
N ILE A 106 -8.12 -8.58 3.22
CA ILE A 106 -8.19 -7.14 2.92
C ILE A 106 -8.72 -6.92 1.49
N LEU A 107 -8.26 -7.72 0.55
CA LEU A 107 -8.91 -7.93 -0.73
C LEU A 107 -9.74 -9.19 -0.62
N GLN A 108 -11.04 -9.10 -0.84
CA GLN A 108 -11.97 -10.24 -0.77
C GLN A 108 -13.10 -10.08 -1.78
N ARG A 109 -13.80 -11.15 -2.06
CA ARG A 109 -15.00 -11.09 -2.87
C ARG A 109 -16.05 -10.25 -2.15
N ILE A 110 -16.82 -9.46 -2.89
CA ILE A 110 -17.87 -8.62 -2.30
C ILE A 110 -18.91 -9.49 -1.56
N GLU A 111 -19.18 -10.69 -2.07
CA GLU A 111 -20.13 -11.65 -1.47
C GLU A 111 -19.63 -12.24 -0.13
N ASP A 112 -18.31 -12.18 0.14
CA ASP A 112 -17.70 -12.73 1.37
C ASP A 112 -17.49 -11.65 2.45
N ILE A 113 -17.90 -10.39 2.19
CA ILE A 113 -17.73 -9.29 3.15
C ILE A 113 -18.83 -9.36 4.21
N GLU A 114 -18.41 -9.51 5.47
CA GLU A 114 -19.31 -9.54 6.64
C GLU A 114 -19.40 -8.18 7.37
N ASP A 115 -18.42 -7.27 7.16
CA ASP A 115 -18.41 -5.95 7.80
C ASP A 115 -19.50 -5.06 7.21
N GLN A 116 -20.54 -4.77 8.01
CA GLN A 116 -21.70 -4.00 7.59
C GLN A 116 -21.32 -2.59 7.13
N HIS A 117 -20.34 -1.96 7.76
CA HIS A 117 -19.88 -0.63 7.35
C HIS A 117 -19.27 -0.66 5.94
N LEU A 118 -18.47 -1.69 5.62
CA LEU A 118 -17.93 -1.85 4.26
C LEU A 118 -19.03 -2.16 3.24
N LEU A 119 -20.03 -2.95 3.61
CA LEU A 119 -21.19 -3.23 2.75
C LEU A 119 -21.98 -1.95 2.45
N ASP A 120 -22.17 -1.07 3.43
CA ASP A 120 -22.84 0.20 3.25
C ASP A 120 -22.05 1.14 2.33
N ILE A 121 -20.73 1.22 2.48
CA ILE A 121 -19.82 1.94 1.58
C ILE A 121 -19.96 1.45 0.13
N ILE A 122 -19.93 0.13 -0.08
CA ILE A 122 -20.05 -0.49 -1.40
C ILE A 122 -21.42 -0.19 -2.01
N LYS A 123 -22.48 -0.39 -1.25
CA LYS A 123 -23.88 -0.17 -1.68
C LYS A 123 -24.14 1.28 -2.08
N ASN A 124 -23.63 2.23 -1.28
CA ASN A 124 -23.85 3.66 -1.50
C ASN A 124 -22.80 4.27 -2.42
N LYS A 125 -21.75 3.51 -2.80
CA LYS A 125 -20.58 3.98 -3.57
C LYS A 125 -19.91 5.18 -2.92
N GLU A 126 -19.74 5.12 -1.60
CA GLU A 126 -19.15 6.21 -0.82
C GLU A 126 -17.66 6.32 -1.04
N THR A 127 -17.20 7.47 -1.54
CA THR A 127 -15.78 7.78 -1.70
C THR A 127 -15.23 8.62 -0.56
N LYS A 128 -16.09 9.32 0.17
CA LYS A 128 -15.74 10.05 1.39
C LYS A 128 -15.92 9.16 2.60
N ILE A 129 -14.99 9.25 3.53
CA ILE A 129 -15.02 8.53 4.81
C ILE A 129 -14.78 9.51 5.93
N ASP A 130 -15.31 9.23 7.10
CA ASP A 130 -15.22 10.06 8.30
C ASP A 130 -14.21 9.53 9.33
N SER A 131 -13.76 8.29 9.14
CA SER A 131 -12.85 7.62 10.09
C SER A 131 -11.91 6.63 9.41
N ILE A 132 -10.80 6.35 10.10
CA ILE A 132 -9.80 5.36 9.72
C ILE A 132 -9.62 4.38 10.89
N LYS A 133 -9.51 3.08 10.58
CA LYS A 133 -9.28 2.04 11.59
C LYS A 133 -7.80 1.93 12.00
N TYR A 134 -6.89 2.12 11.05
CA TYR A 134 -5.46 1.89 11.26
C TYR A 134 -4.64 3.01 10.65
N VAL A 135 -3.69 3.54 11.43
CA VAL A 135 -2.67 4.48 10.95
C VAL A 135 -1.30 3.90 11.27
N ASN A 136 -0.49 3.70 10.23
CA ASN A 136 0.88 3.25 10.35
C ASN A 136 1.82 4.44 10.18
N PHE A 137 2.57 4.77 11.23
CA PHE A 137 3.56 5.84 11.22
C PHE A 137 4.96 5.27 11.02
N LEU A 138 5.62 5.72 9.99
CA LEU A 138 7.04 5.46 9.74
C LEU A 138 7.87 6.64 10.24
N TRP A 139 8.15 6.69 11.55
CA TRP A 139 8.80 7.83 12.20
C TRP A 139 10.24 8.01 11.78
N ASP A 140 10.96 6.92 11.59
CA ASP A 140 12.34 6.94 11.13
C ASP A 140 12.73 5.62 10.42
N LEU A 141 13.96 5.57 9.95
CA LEU A 141 14.53 4.39 9.28
C LEU A 141 15.28 3.46 10.24
N SER A 142 15.22 3.71 11.54
CA SER A 142 15.89 2.86 12.53
C SER A 142 15.26 1.49 12.58
N CYS A 143 16.11 0.47 12.74
CA CYS A 143 15.65 -0.90 12.93
C CYS A 143 16.73 -1.71 13.64
N ASN A 144 16.34 -2.37 14.70
CA ASN A 144 17.22 -3.23 15.50
C ASN A 144 17.38 -4.64 14.93
N LEU A 145 16.72 -4.96 13.81
CA LEU A 145 16.80 -6.25 13.16
C LEU A 145 17.88 -6.27 12.08
N ARG A 146 18.40 -7.47 11.80
CA ARG A 146 19.35 -7.76 10.74
C ARG A 146 18.80 -8.80 9.79
N CYS A 147 17.64 -8.50 9.19
CA CYS A 147 17.02 -9.43 8.25
C CYS A 147 17.87 -9.56 7.00
N PRO A 148 18.25 -10.78 6.59
CA PRO A 148 19.16 -11.00 5.45
C PRO A 148 18.66 -10.40 4.12
N SER A 149 17.34 -10.33 3.94
CA SER A 149 16.70 -9.76 2.76
C SER A 149 16.63 -8.23 2.75
N CYS A 150 16.92 -7.58 3.87
CA CYS A 150 16.74 -6.13 4.02
C CYS A 150 18.08 -5.42 4.23
N ARG A 151 18.93 -5.92 5.14
CA ARG A 151 20.17 -5.24 5.53
C ARG A 151 21.19 -6.18 6.16
N VAL A 152 22.44 -5.79 6.11
CA VAL A 152 23.57 -6.55 6.70
C VAL A 152 23.90 -6.13 8.14
N SER A 153 23.39 -4.97 8.59
CA SER A 153 23.62 -4.42 9.94
C SER A 153 22.38 -3.72 10.47
N THR A 154 22.30 -3.55 11.78
CA THR A 154 21.28 -2.70 12.41
C THR A 154 21.49 -1.24 12.01
N ILE A 155 20.40 -0.50 11.85
CA ILE A 155 20.38 0.93 11.56
C ILE A 155 19.74 1.63 12.76
N LEU A 156 20.49 2.54 13.38
CA LEU A 156 20.00 3.37 14.48
C LEU A 156 20.26 4.83 14.12
N ASN A 157 19.20 5.55 13.83
CA ASN A 157 19.21 6.99 13.57
C ASN A 157 18.98 7.73 14.89
N THR A 158 20.04 7.90 15.69
CA THR A 158 19.96 8.55 17.00
C THR A 158 20.22 10.05 16.94
N LYS A 159 20.58 10.58 15.80
CA LYS A 159 20.86 12.00 15.52
C LYS A 159 21.00 12.24 14.03
N GLY A 160 21.01 13.52 13.62
CA GLY A 160 21.11 13.94 12.22
C GLY A 160 19.76 14.24 11.60
N GLU A 161 19.74 14.65 10.30
CA GLU A 161 18.52 15.12 9.60
C GLU A 161 17.35 14.14 9.68
N ALA A 162 17.62 12.84 9.65
CA ALA A 162 16.57 11.81 9.72
C ALA A 162 15.95 11.69 11.12
N TYR A 163 16.57 12.28 12.14
CA TYR A 163 16.11 12.28 13.53
C TYR A 163 15.58 13.66 13.97
N GLU A 164 16.14 14.73 13.41
CA GLU A 164 15.87 16.12 13.80
C GLU A 164 14.72 16.76 12.99
N ASN A 165 14.24 16.11 11.95
CA ASN A 165 13.05 16.46 11.16
C ASN A 165 11.89 15.57 11.53
#